data_4d892fdf4b345f0dac28ba32aabd8a10
#
_entry.id   4d892fdf4b345f0dac28ba32aabd8a10
#
_cell.length_a   1.000
_cell.length_b   1.000
_cell.length_c   1.000
_cell.angle_alpha   90.00
_cell.angle_beta   90.00
_cell.angle_gamma   90.00
#
_symmetry.space_group_name_H-M   'P 1'
#
loop_
_entity.id
_entity.type
_entity.pdbx_description
1 polymer ?
#
loop_
_entity_poly.entity_id
_entity_poly.type
_entity_poly.pdbx_seq_one_letter_code
_entity_poly.pdbx_strand_id
1 'polypeptide(L)'
;MASSHIIVGGATWFYLSSRYGVEFDLVAFGAAIVGALAPDIDHPKSTMGQMMRPLSLAVSGIFGHRGITHSVLAIAGCVWLLHEHAAYSRLLVPFIVGYLTHLAGDLLTPAGLPLLWPIKRRRNFALPILKTGGFSEQLAVTLMAGWMISGLFAGGWPEAALNRPWQTVVAAAQTYLGEAGTEKSAPPVPDRKPPDKAKARPLKG
;
A
#
# COMPACT_ATOMS: atom_id res chain seq x y z
N MET A 1 -17.33 10.24 6.47
CA MET A 1 -16.44 9.07 6.48
C MET A 1 -15.35 9.16 5.41
N ALA A 2 -15.66 9.36 4.12
CA ALA A 2 -14.59 9.52 3.11
C ALA A 2 -13.60 10.65 3.46
N SER A 3 -14.07 11.78 4.00
CA SER A 3 -13.22 12.88 4.43
C SER A 3 -12.21 12.50 5.52
N SER A 4 -12.62 11.66 6.49
CA SER A 4 -11.73 11.19 7.55
C SER A 4 -10.60 10.34 6.98
N HIS A 5 -10.91 9.40 6.09
CA HIS A 5 -9.90 8.56 5.43
C HIS A 5 -8.95 9.38 4.54
N ILE A 6 -9.46 10.37 3.80
CA ILE A 6 -8.64 11.29 2.99
C ILE A 6 -7.64 12.03 3.89
N ILE A 7 -8.11 12.63 4.99
CA ILE A 7 -7.25 13.40 5.89
C ILE A 7 -6.23 12.50 6.57
N VAL A 8 -6.64 11.34 7.09
CA VAL A 8 -5.74 10.39 7.75
C VAL A 8 -4.70 9.84 6.77
N GLY A 9 -5.12 9.42 5.57
CA GLY A 9 -4.21 8.92 4.54
C GLY A 9 -3.22 9.97 4.07
N GLY A 10 -3.71 11.16 3.76
CA GLY A 10 -2.87 12.29 3.35
C GLY A 10 -1.89 12.74 4.44
N ALA A 11 -2.36 12.88 5.69
CA ALA A 11 -1.52 13.27 6.82
C ALA A 11 -0.45 12.21 7.12
N THR A 12 -0.81 10.93 7.06
CA THR A 12 0.15 9.84 7.26
C THR A 12 1.22 9.84 6.18
N TRP A 13 0.83 9.98 4.91
CA TRP A 13 1.81 10.08 3.83
C TRP A 13 2.69 11.33 3.97
N PHE A 14 2.11 12.48 4.27
CA PHE A 14 2.86 13.71 4.51
C PHE A 14 3.88 13.54 5.65
N TYR A 15 3.48 12.90 6.76
CA TYR A 15 4.38 12.59 7.86
C TYR A 15 5.53 11.69 7.43
N LEU A 16 5.22 10.57 6.77
CA LEU A 16 6.24 9.61 6.35
C LEU A 16 7.21 10.22 5.34
N SER A 17 6.72 10.97 4.33
CA SER A 17 7.58 11.64 3.35
C SER A 17 8.53 12.64 4.03
N SER A 18 8.01 13.48 4.92
CA SER A 18 8.82 14.42 5.69
C SER A 18 9.84 13.72 6.59
N ARG A 19 9.46 12.60 7.20
CA ARG A 19 10.30 11.83 8.12
C ARG A 19 11.47 11.15 7.43
N TYR A 20 11.26 10.70 6.20
CA TYR A 20 12.29 10.00 5.40
C TYR A 20 13.02 10.90 4.41
N GLY A 21 12.83 12.22 4.49
CA GLY A 21 13.48 13.18 3.61
C GLY A 21 13.05 13.04 2.14
N VAL A 22 11.85 12.51 1.90
CA VAL A 22 11.25 12.48 0.56
C VAL A 22 10.66 13.84 0.29
N GLU A 23 11.06 14.47 -0.81
CA GLU A 23 10.47 15.75 -1.22
C GLU A 23 8.95 15.62 -1.41
N PHE A 24 8.22 16.67 -1.03
CA PHE A 24 6.78 16.70 -1.20
C PHE A 24 6.42 16.61 -2.69
N ASP A 25 5.69 15.55 -3.03
CA ASP A 25 5.22 15.29 -4.39
C ASP A 25 3.69 15.24 -4.39
N LEU A 26 3.08 16.17 -5.09
CA LEU A 26 1.62 16.28 -5.19
C LEU A 26 0.99 15.03 -5.83
N VAL A 27 1.69 14.38 -6.77
CA VAL A 27 1.20 13.17 -7.44
C VAL A 27 1.22 11.98 -6.48
N ALA A 28 2.31 11.82 -5.72
CA ALA A 28 2.42 10.82 -4.65
C ALA A 28 1.39 11.07 -3.53
N PHE A 29 1.18 12.33 -3.15
CA PHE A 29 0.14 12.71 -2.20
C PHE A 29 -1.27 12.34 -2.71
N GLY A 30 -1.54 12.63 -3.99
CA GLY A 30 -2.77 12.19 -4.66
C GLY A 30 -2.94 10.67 -4.67
N ALA A 31 -1.86 9.91 -4.90
CA ALA A 31 -1.88 8.46 -4.84
C ALA A 31 -2.23 7.94 -3.43
N ALA A 32 -1.73 8.59 -2.36
CA ALA A 32 -2.10 8.25 -0.98
C ALA A 32 -3.59 8.49 -0.71
N ILE A 33 -4.15 9.60 -1.21
CA ILE A 33 -5.60 9.89 -1.10
C ILE A 33 -6.42 8.83 -1.85
N VAL A 34 -6.03 8.48 -3.08
CA VAL A 34 -6.70 7.43 -3.86
C VAL A 34 -6.62 6.09 -3.11
N GLY A 35 -5.45 5.76 -2.56
CA GLY A 35 -5.27 4.57 -1.73
C GLY A 35 -6.18 4.55 -0.51
N ALA A 36 -6.33 5.70 0.17
CA ALA A 36 -7.23 5.83 1.33
C ALA A 36 -8.72 5.68 0.99
N LEU A 37 -9.10 5.80 -0.27
CA LEU A 37 -10.48 5.61 -0.74
C LEU A 37 -10.69 4.26 -1.44
N ALA A 38 -9.61 3.62 -1.89
CA ALA A 38 -9.66 2.42 -2.73
C ALA A 38 -10.39 1.22 -2.08
N PRO A 39 -10.25 0.92 -0.77
CA PRO A 39 -10.98 -0.19 -0.15
C PRO A 39 -12.50 -0.05 -0.32
N ASP A 40 -13.02 1.16 -0.28
CA ASP A 40 -14.45 1.47 -0.40
C ASP A 40 -15.03 1.25 -1.81
N ILE A 41 -14.22 0.76 -2.76
CA ILE A 41 -14.71 0.41 -4.11
C ILE A 41 -15.75 -0.71 -4.07
N ASP A 42 -15.75 -1.53 -3.03
CA ASP A 42 -16.75 -2.58 -2.81
C ASP A 42 -18.08 -2.05 -2.26
N HIS A 43 -18.18 -0.72 -2.06
CA HIS A 43 -19.39 -0.07 -1.57
C HIS A 43 -19.95 0.90 -2.61
N PRO A 44 -21.01 0.53 -3.39
CA PRO A 44 -21.52 1.35 -4.48
C PRO A 44 -22.05 2.73 -4.09
N LYS A 45 -22.29 2.97 -2.80
CA LYS A 45 -22.73 4.27 -2.25
C LYS A 45 -21.59 5.12 -1.69
N SER A 46 -20.36 4.59 -1.60
CA SER A 46 -19.19 5.36 -1.21
C SER A 46 -18.77 6.36 -2.30
N THR A 47 -17.89 7.29 -1.96
CA THR A 47 -17.34 8.24 -2.94
C THR A 47 -16.63 7.51 -4.08
N MET A 48 -15.73 6.56 -3.76
CA MET A 48 -15.01 5.78 -4.76
C MET A 48 -15.97 4.88 -5.54
N GLY A 49 -16.93 4.23 -4.87
CA GLY A 49 -17.91 3.38 -5.50
C GLY A 49 -18.82 4.12 -6.49
N GLN A 50 -19.15 5.39 -6.22
CA GLN A 50 -19.93 6.21 -7.15
C GLN A 50 -19.11 6.65 -8.36
N MET A 51 -17.83 6.98 -8.17
CA MET A 51 -16.93 7.35 -9.27
C MET A 51 -16.71 6.19 -10.24
N MET A 52 -16.62 4.97 -9.72
CA MET A 52 -16.37 3.74 -10.50
C MET A 52 -17.54 2.76 -10.38
N ARG A 53 -18.76 3.26 -10.55
CA ARG A 53 -20.00 2.53 -10.27
C ARG A 53 -20.10 1.14 -10.93
N PRO A 54 -19.78 0.94 -12.22
CA PRO A 54 -19.84 -0.39 -12.84
C PRO A 54 -18.91 -1.39 -12.14
N LEU A 55 -17.67 -0.97 -11.84
CA LEU A 55 -16.68 -1.78 -11.14
C LEU A 55 -17.12 -2.05 -9.70
N SER A 56 -17.62 -1.05 -9.01
CA SER A 56 -18.11 -1.17 -7.64
C SER A 56 -19.28 -2.17 -7.52
N LEU A 57 -20.21 -2.14 -8.48
CA LEU A 57 -21.32 -3.10 -8.53
C LEU A 57 -20.80 -4.53 -8.77
N ALA A 58 -19.82 -4.71 -9.68
CA ALA A 58 -19.22 -6.01 -9.94
C ALA A 58 -18.48 -6.54 -8.71
N VAL A 59 -17.63 -5.72 -8.08
CA VAL A 59 -16.87 -6.11 -6.89
C VAL A 59 -17.80 -6.45 -5.72
N SER A 60 -18.79 -5.59 -5.45
CA SER A 60 -19.75 -5.83 -4.36
C SER A 60 -20.66 -7.04 -4.62
N GLY A 61 -21.00 -7.30 -5.87
CA GLY A 61 -21.81 -8.45 -6.25
C GLY A 61 -21.09 -9.79 -6.10
N ILE A 62 -19.79 -9.82 -6.42
CA ILE A 62 -18.98 -11.04 -6.36
C ILE A 62 -18.47 -11.30 -4.93
N PHE A 63 -17.91 -10.29 -4.28
CA PHE A 63 -17.17 -10.43 -3.01
C PHE A 63 -17.96 -9.94 -1.79
N GLY A 64 -19.05 -9.21 -2.02
CA GLY A 64 -19.84 -8.57 -0.98
C GLY A 64 -19.20 -7.26 -0.48
N HIS A 65 -19.99 -6.46 0.23
CA HIS A 65 -19.50 -5.25 0.89
C HIS A 65 -18.57 -5.62 2.06
N ARG A 66 -17.43 -4.92 2.15
CA ARG A 66 -16.33 -5.23 3.08
C ARG A 66 -15.84 -6.67 2.93
N GLY A 67 -15.73 -7.16 1.70
CA GLY A 67 -15.20 -8.48 1.38
C GLY A 67 -13.69 -8.49 1.21
N ILE A 68 -13.27 -8.83 0.00
CA ILE A 68 -11.84 -8.99 -0.35
C ILE A 68 -11.01 -7.73 -0.11
N THR A 69 -11.56 -6.55 -0.41
CA THR A 69 -10.87 -5.26 -0.29
C THR A 69 -10.50 -4.89 1.16
N HIS A 70 -11.19 -5.46 2.14
CA HIS A 70 -10.96 -5.21 3.57
C HIS A 70 -10.33 -6.42 4.29
N SER A 71 -9.67 -7.31 3.54
CA SER A 71 -9.07 -8.55 4.05
C SER A 71 -7.54 -8.54 4.02
N VAL A 72 -6.93 -9.50 4.69
CA VAL A 72 -5.48 -9.77 4.60
C VAL A 72 -5.05 -10.09 3.16
N LEU A 73 -5.96 -10.66 2.34
CA LEU A 73 -5.66 -10.91 0.92
C LEU A 73 -5.42 -9.63 0.13
N ALA A 74 -6.15 -8.56 0.43
CA ALA A 74 -5.91 -7.26 -0.21
C ALA A 74 -4.54 -6.69 0.20
N ILE A 75 -4.17 -6.82 1.48
CA ILE A 75 -2.83 -6.39 1.96
C ILE A 75 -1.74 -7.20 1.25
N ALA A 76 -1.89 -8.52 1.17
CA ALA A 76 -0.97 -9.38 0.42
C ALA A 76 -0.89 -9.00 -1.06
N GLY A 77 -2.02 -8.66 -1.67
CA GLY A 77 -2.09 -8.14 -3.05
C GLY A 77 -1.32 -6.83 -3.23
N CYS A 78 -1.43 -5.91 -2.27
CA CYS A 78 -0.67 -4.65 -2.26
C CYS A 78 0.85 -4.92 -2.17
N VAL A 79 1.28 -5.82 -1.29
CA VAL A 79 2.71 -6.20 -1.15
C VAL A 79 3.22 -6.87 -2.41
N TRP A 80 2.44 -7.80 -2.97
CA TRP A 80 2.78 -8.46 -4.23
C TRP A 80 2.89 -7.46 -5.40
N LEU A 81 1.94 -6.53 -5.50
CA LEU A 81 1.94 -5.50 -6.53
C LEU A 81 3.20 -4.62 -6.44
N LEU A 82 3.59 -4.22 -5.22
CA LEU A 82 4.81 -3.45 -5.01
C LEU A 82 6.06 -4.25 -5.39
N HIS A 83 6.11 -5.54 -5.07
CA HIS A 83 7.22 -6.42 -5.42
C HIS A 83 7.37 -6.56 -6.94
N GLU A 84 6.27 -6.87 -7.65
CA GLU A 84 6.30 -7.06 -9.10
C GLU A 84 6.55 -5.75 -9.89
N HIS A 85 6.13 -4.61 -9.32
CA HIS A 85 6.15 -3.32 -9.99
C HIS A 85 6.96 -2.27 -9.22
N ALA A 86 8.12 -2.66 -8.70
CA ALA A 86 9.00 -1.79 -7.91
C ALA A 86 9.39 -0.49 -8.63
N ALA A 87 9.44 -0.49 -9.97
CA ALA A 87 9.68 0.71 -10.78
C ALA A 87 8.63 1.81 -10.58
N TYR A 88 7.43 1.44 -10.16
CA TYR A 88 6.33 2.37 -9.86
C TYR A 88 6.19 2.67 -8.36
N SER A 89 7.21 2.36 -7.55
CA SER A 89 7.21 2.56 -6.10
C SER A 89 6.83 3.98 -5.67
N ARG A 90 7.21 5.00 -6.46
CA ARG A 90 6.84 6.40 -6.24
C ARG A 90 5.33 6.61 -6.09
N LEU A 91 4.51 5.81 -6.77
CA LEU A 91 3.04 5.88 -6.70
C LEU A 91 2.46 4.78 -5.83
N LEU A 92 3.03 3.57 -5.91
CA LEU A 92 2.52 2.40 -5.19
C LEU A 92 2.71 2.52 -3.68
N VAL A 93 3.85 3.02 -3.22
CA VAL A 93 4.12 3.17 -1.78
C VAL A 93 3.11 4.12 -1.13
N PRO A 94 2.92 5.37 -1.61
CA PRO A 94 1.90 6.25 -1.02
C PRO A 94 0.48 5.69 -1.16
N PHE A 95 0.14 5.05 -2.28
CA PHE A 95 -1.14 4.37 -2.44
C PHE A 95 -1.36 3.30 -1.37
N ILE A 96 -0.36 2.44 -1.14
CA ILE A 96 -0.43 1.37 -0.12
C ILE A 96 -0.52 1.97 1.29
N VAL A 97 0.23 3.03 1.58
CA VAL A 97 0.12 3.74 2.86
C VAL A 97 -1.31 4.23 3.07
N GLY A 98 -1.90 4.92 2.09
CA GLY A 98 -3.29 5.36 2.15
C GLY A 98 -4.26 4.19 2.36
N TYR A 99 -4.07 3.10 1.61
CA TYR A 99 -4.87 1.88 1.72
C TYR A 99 -4.84 1.29 3.14
N LEU A 100 -3.64 1.16 3.71
CA LEU A 100 -3.45 0.63 5.07
C LEU A 100 -4.03 1.55 6.14
N THR A 101 -3.96 2.88 5.96
CA THR A 101 -4.59 3.83 6.90
C THR A 101 -6.11 3.74 6.88
N HIS A 102 -6.74 3.47 5.72
CA HIS A 102 -8.17 3.20 5.66
C HIS A 102 -8.52 1.96 6.48
N LEU A 103 -7.84 0.85 6.24
CA LEU A 103 -8.07 -0.39 6.99
C LEU A 103 -7.84 -0.20 8.49
N ALA A 104 -6.78 0.52 8.89
CA ALA A 104 -6.53 0.85 10.29
C ALA A 104 -7.65 1.68 10.90
N GLY A 105 -8.15 2.69 10.17
CA GLY A 105 -9.29 3.49 10.58
C GLY A 105 -10.55 2.64 10.83
N ASP A 106 -10.87 1.77 9.90
CA ASP A 106 -12.02 0.87 10.02
C ASP A 106 -11.88 -0.14 11.16
N LEU A 107 -10.64 -0.64 11.38
CA LEU A 107 -10.36 -1.54 12.51
C LEU A 107 -10.65 -0.87 13.87
N LEU A 108 -10.43 0.45 13.96
CA LEU A 108 -10.67 1.24 15.18
C LEU A 108 -12.15 1.56 15.41
N THR A 109 -13.03 1.22 14.47
CA THR A 109 -14.49 1.42 14.59
C THR A 109 -15.20 0.14 15.06
N PRO A 110 -16.43 0.25 15.63
CA PRO A 110 -17.21 -0.92 16.02
C PRO A 110 -17.57 -1.86 14.85
N ALA A 111 -17.58 -1.36 13.62
CA ALA A 111 -17.88 -2.17 12.44
C ALA A 111 -16.78 -3.18 12.14
N GLY A 112 -15.51 -2.81 12.38
CA GLY A 112 -14.34 -3.64 12.20
C GLY A 112 -14.11 -4.10 10.76
N LEU A 113 -13.19 -5.06 10.60
CA LEU A 113 -12.74 -5.61 9.32
C LEU A 113 -12.89 -7.12 9.27
N PRO A 114 -13.32 -7.71 8.14
CA PRO A 114 -13.34 -9.14 7.90
C PRO A 114 -11.95 -9.63 7.46
N LEU A 115 -10.92 -9.44 8.30
CA LEU A 115 -9.52 -9.71 7.96
C LEU A 115 -9.29 -11.11 7.37
N LEU A 116 -10.02 -12.13 7.86
CA LEU A 116 -9.87 -13.52 7.45
C LEU A 116 -10.85 -13.93 6.32
N TRP A 117 -11.39 -12.98 5.58
CA TRP A 117 -12.17 -13.30 4.39
C TRP A 117 -11.28 -14.07 3.37
N PRO A 118 -11.76 -15.13 2.67
CA PRO A 118 -13.12 -15.70 2.65
C PRO A 118 -13.38 -16.76 3.74
N ILE A 119 -12.36 -17.17 4.52
CA ILE A 119 -12.42 -18.32 5.44
C ILE A 119 -13.44 -18.11 6.57
N LYS A 120 -13.48 -16.90 7.12
CA LYS A 120 -14.39 -16.51 8.21
C LYS A 120 -15.22 -15.29 7.83
N ARG A 121 -16.15 -15.47 6.92
CA ARG A 121 -16.98 -14.41 6.34
C ARG A 121 -17.80 -13.56 7.34
N ARG A 122 -18.04 -14.06 8.56
CA ARG A 122 -18.93 -13.44 9.55
C ARG A 122 -18.21 -12.92 10.80
N ARG A 123 -16.87 -12.97 10.86
CA ARG A 123 -16.14 -12.45 12.01
C ARG A 123 -15.36 -11.21 11.60
N ASN A 124 -15.84 -10.05 12.06
CA ASN A 124 -15.09 -8.82 11.97
C ASN A 124 -14.18 -8.68 13.19
N PHE A 125 -12.94 -8.29 12.92
CA PHE A 125 -12.02 -7.86 13.96
C PHE A 125 -12.21 -6.37 14.16
N ALA A 126 -12.54 -5.95 15.38
CA ALA A 126 -12.75 -4.56 15.73
C ALA A 126 -12.02 -4.23 17.04
N LEU A 127 -11.41 -3.06 17.06
CA LEU A 127 -10.91 -2.40 18.26
C LEU A 127 -11.73 -1.12 18.45
N PRO A 128 -12.90 -1.15 19.08
CA PRO A 128 -13.89 -0.07 19.06
C PRO A 128 -13.46 1.12 19.93
N ILE A 129 -12.38 1.79 19.53
CA ILE A 129 -11.84 2.98 20.22
C ILE A 129 -12.54 4.24 19.71
N LEU A 130 -12.89 4.27 18.41
CA LEU A 130 -13.52 5.43 17.77
C LEU A 130 -14.97 5.12 17.43
N LYS A 131 -15.87 6.04 17.76
CA LYS A 131 -17.26 5.98 17.26
C LYS A 131 -17.33 6.69 15.92
N THR A 132 -17.70 5.96 14.87
CA THR A 132 -17.86 6.49 13.52
C THR A 132 -18.87 7.64 13.50
N GLY A 133 -18.47 8.80 12.97
CA GLY A 133 -19.27 10.03 12.99
C GLY A 133 -19.38 10.69 14.37
N GLY A 134 -18.70 10.17 15.38
CA GLY A 134 -18.72 10.72 16.74
C GLY A 134 -17.70 11.84 16.95
N PHE A 135 -17.82 12.52 18.09
CA PHE A 135 -16.92 13.61 18.49
C PHE A 135 -15.45 13.16 18.53
N SER A 136 -15.16 11.94 19.00
CA SER A 136 -13.80 11.41 19.08
C SER A 136 -13.13 11.26 17.71
N GLU A 137 -13.87 10.81 16.69
CA GLU A 137 -13.36 10.74 15.31
C GLU A 137 -13.11 12.16 14.77
N GLN A 138 -14.08 13.05 14.92
CA GLN A 138 -13.95 14.43 14.44
C GLN A 138 -12.77 15.15 15.08
N LEU A 139 -12.59 15.00 16.40
CA LEU A 139 -11.47 15.58 17.13
C LEU A 139 -10.13 15.03 16.63
N ALA A 140 -9.99 13.71 16.49
CA ALA A 140 -8.76 13.08 15.98
C ALA A 140 -8.42 13.57 14.57
N VAL A 141 -9.39 13.59 13.66
CA VAL A 141 -9.22 14.05 12.28
C VAL A 141 -8.87 15.53 12.23
N THR A 142 -9.50 16.38 13.04
CA THR A 142 -9.21 17.82 13.12
C THR A 142 -7.80 18.07 13.65
N LEU A 143 -7.37 17.35 14.68
CA LEU A 143 -6.01 17.43 15.20
C LEU A 143 -4.97 17.00 14.16
N MET A 144 -5.23 15.89 13.43
CA MET A 144 -4.34 15.44 12.35
C MET A 144 -4.28 16.44 11.20
N ALA A 145 -5.41 17.03 10.81
CA ALA A 145 -5.44 18.04 9.76
C ALA A 145 -4.67 19.31 10.19
N GLY A 146 -4.90 19.79 11.40
CA GLY A 146 -4.18 20.93 11.95
C GLY A 146 -2.69 20.69 12.05
N TRP A 147 -2.32 19.49 12.47
CA TRP A 147 -0.94 19.05 12.52
C TRP A 147 -0.29 19.00 11.12
N MET A 148 -0.94 18.42 10.11
CA MET A 148 -0.46 18.43 8.73
C MET A 148 -0.29 19.86 8.19
N ILE A 149 -1.29 20.71 8.42
CA ILE A 149 -1.27 22.11 7.99
C ILE A 149 -0.10 22.86 8.65
N SER A 150 0.10 22.69 9.95
CA SER A 150 1.22 23.34 10.66
C SER A 150 2.57 22.89 10.11
N GLY A 151 2.73 21.62 9.74
CA GLY A 151 3.95 21.10 9.10
C GLY A 151 4.22 21.72 7.73
N LEU A 152 3.16 21.92 6.92
CA LEU A 152 3.27 22.60 5.61
C LEU A 152 3.75 24.05 5.74
N PHE A 153 3.28 24.78 6.75
CA PHE A 153 3.66 26.19 6.97
C PHE A 153 4.99 26.36 7.71
N ALA A 154 5.37 25.42 8.56
CA ALA A 154 6.61 25.50 9.33
C ALA A 154 7.87 25.09 8.54
N GLY A 155 7.74 24.70 7.28
CA GLY A 155 8.88 24.29 6.44
C GLY A 155 9.59 23.02 6.90
N GLY A 156 8.93 22.20 7.69
CA GLY A 156 9.44 20.91 8.18
C GLY A 156 9.24 20.72 9.68
N TRP A 157 9.20 19.47 10.11
CA TRP A 157 9.11 19.06 11.51
C TRP A 157 10.48 19.18 12.18
N PRO A 158 10.55 19.56 13.46
CA PRO A 158 11.80 19.52 14.18
C PRO A 158 12.31 18.07 14.24
N GLU A 159 13.44 17.80 13.59
CA GLU A 159 14.09 16.47 13.55
C GLU A 159 14.37 15.87 14.94
N ALA A 160 14.35 16.69 15.98
CA ALA A 160 14.69 16.33 17.34
C ALA A 160 13.64 15.48 18.07
N ALA A 161 12.39 15.42 17.57
CA ALA A 161 11.29 14.80 18.32
C ALA A 161 11.09 13.30 18.08
N LEU A 162 11.76 12.70 17.09
CA LEU A 162 11.46 11.32 16.68
C LEU A 162 12.76 10.53 16.50
N ASN A 163 13.14 9.81 17.56
CA ASN A 163 14.22 8.83 17.53
C ASN A 163 14.10 7.87 16.32
N ARG A 164 15.24 7.58 15.70
CA ARG A 164 15.48 6.90 14.41
C ARG A 164 15.28 5.37 14.33
N PRO A 165 14.34 4.68 15.00
CA PRO A 165 14.25 3.23 14.88
C PRO A 165 13.77 2.76 13.48
N TRP A 166 13.13 3.63 12.71
CA TRP A 166 12.57 3.26 11.40
C TRP A 166 13.57 3.29 10.24
N GLN A 167 14.71 3.96 10.38
CA GLN A 167 15.74 3.95 9.32
C GLN A 167 16.30 2.54 9.08
N THR A 168 16.40 1.74 10.12
CA THR A 168 16.79 0.33 10.02
C THR A 168 15.74 -0.50 9.29
N VAL A 169 14.46 -0.25 9.50
CA VAL A 169 13.36 -0.95 8.81
C VAL A 169 13.32 -0.58 7.33
N VAL A 170 13.49 0.71 7.01
CA VAL A 170 13.51 1.18 5.61
C VAL A 170 14.77 0.71 4.90
N ALA A 171 15.94 0.78 5.55
CA ALA A 171 17.18 0.26 4.98
C ALA A 171 17.09 -1.26 4.73
N ALA A 172 16.53 -2.02 5.68
CA ALA A 172 16.29 -3.45 5.51
C ALA A 172 15.30 -3.74 4.36
N ALA A 173 14.23 -2.96 4.25
CA ALA A 173 13.27 -3.09 3.16
C ALA A 173 13.88 -2.73 1.81
N GLN A 174 14.71 -1.69 1.73
CA GLN A 174 15.43 -1.30 0.52
C GLN A 174 16.48 -2.34 0.12
N THR A 175 17.21 -2.91 1.09
CA THR A 175 18.15 -4.01 0.84
C THR A 175 17.42 -5.24 0.30
N TYR A 176 16.33 -5.64 0.93
CA TYR A 176 15.51 -6.78 0.51
C TYR A 176 14.92 -6.59 -0.89
N LEU A 177 14.41 -5.39 -1.21
CA LEU A 177 13.87 -5.07 -2.53
C LEU A 177 14.97 -4.92 -3.59
N GLY A 178 16.16 -4.46 -3.20
CA GLY A 178 17.34 -4.35 -4.07
C GLY A 178 17.91 -5.72 -4.43
N GLU A 179 18.02 -6.63 -3.47
CA GLU A 179 18.50 -7.99 -3.68
C GLU A 179 17.51 -8.81 -4.53
N ALA A 180 16.20 -8.68 -4.32
CA ALA A 180 15.19 -9.32 -5.15
C ALA A 180 15.20 -8.83 -6.60
N GLY A 181 15.66 -7.59 -6.86
CA GLY A 181 15.84 -7.04 -8.20
C GLY A 181 17.09 -7.57 -8.94
N THR A 182 18.13 -7.93 -8.20
CA THR A 182 19.39 -8.43 -8.77
C THR A 182 19.36 -9.94 -9.06
N GLU A 183 18.54 -10.70 -8.35
CA GLU A 183 18.42 -12.15 -8.55
C GLU A 183 17.68 -12.53 -9.86
N LYS A 184 16.99 -11.57 -10.48
CA LYS A 184 16.36 -11.75 -11.80
C LYS A 184 17.32 -11.61 -13.01
N SER A 185 18.57 -11.20 -12.81
CA SER A 185 19.59 -11.28 -13.85
C SER A 185 20.19 -12.69 -13.84
N ALA A 186 19.61 -13.60 -14.63
CA ALA A 186 20.17 -14.94 -14.83
C ALA A 186 21.64 -14.85 -15.20
N PRO A 187 22.51 -15.71 -14.62
CA PRO A 187 23.90 -15.75 -15.02
C PRO A 187 24.00 -16.02 -16.52
N PRO A 188 24.98 -15.42 -17.23
CA PRO A 188 25.14 -15.64 -18.64
C PRO A 188 25.30 -17.15 -18.90
N VAL A 189 24.47 -17.69 -19.78
CA VAL A 189 24.57 -19.08 -20.23
C VAL A 189 25.99 -19.32 -20.71
N PRO A 190 26.76 -20.27 -20.15
CA PRO A 190 28.09 -20.54 -20.59
C PRO A 190 28.05 -20.95 -22.08
N ASP A 191 28.85 -20.26 -22.86
CA ASP A 191 29.00 -20.48 -24.31
C ASP A 191 29.35 -21.97 -24.56
N ARG A 192 28.38 -22.74 -25.03
CA ARG A 192 28.62 -24.13 -25.42
C ARG A 192 29.47 -24.12 -26.69
N LYS A 193 30.77 -24.34 -26.55
CA LYS A 193 31.62 -24.67 -27.67
C LYS A 193 30.93 -25.72 -28.54
N PRO A 194 30.84 -25.48 -29.87
CA PRO A 194 30.30 -26.51 -30.77
C PRO A 194 31.14 -27.78 -30.68
N PRO A 195 30.54 -28.97 -30.80
CA PRO A 195 31.25 -30.22 -30.72
C PRO A 195 32.28 -30.31 -31.82
N ASP A 196 33.51 -30.67 -31.45
CA ASP A 196 34.65 -30.85 -32.31
C ASP A 196 34.29 -31.89 -33.38
N LYS A 197 34.40 -31.49 -34.67
CA LYS A 197 34.13 -32.39 -35.80
C LYS A 197 35.13 -33.53 -35.74
N ALA A 198 34.70 -34.69 -35.31
CA ALA A 198 35.45 -35.91 -35.32
C ALA A 198 36.07 -36.13 -36.72
N LYS A 199 37.40 -36.24 -36.77
CA LYS A 199 38.17 -36.58 -37.93
C LYS A 199 37.63 -37.87 -38.53
N ALA A 200 37.08 -37.79 -39.73
CA ALA A 200 36.76 -38.94 -40.55
C ALA A 200 38.03 -39.78 -40.82
N ARG A 201 38.02 -41.01 -40.37
CA ARG A 201 39.07 -42.00 -40.61
C ARG A 201 38.89 -42.54 -42.04
N PRO A 202 39.88 -42.52 -42.92
CA PRO A 202 39.74 -43.10 -44.26
C PRO A 202 39.68 -44.61 -44.14
N LEU A 203 38.71 -45.24 -44.78
CA LEU A 203 38.61 -46.69 -45.01
C LEU A 203 39.67 -47.05 -46.04
N LYS A 204 40.61 -47.92 -45.67
CA LYS A 204 41.51 -48.62 -46.62
C LYS A 204 40.81 -49.83 -47.18
N GLY A 205 40.85 -49.93 -48.44
CA GLY A 205 40.70 -50.86 -49.49
C GLY A 205 40.35 -52.33 -49.23
#